data_f3ef761d070dbe5666a11f6909e813b8
#
_entry.id   f3ef761d070dbe5666a11f6909e813b8
#
_cell.length_a   1.000
_cell.length_b   1.000
_cell.length_c   1.000
_cell.angle_alpha   90.00
_cell.angle_beta   90.00
_cell.angle_gamma   90.00
#
_symmetry.space_group_name_H-M   'P 1'
#
loop_
_entity.id
_entity.type
_entity.pdbx_description
1 polymer ?
#
loop_
_entity_poly.entity_id
_entity_poly.type
_entity_poly.pdbx_seq_one_letter_code
_entity_poly.pdbx_strand_id
1 'polypeptide(L)'
;MIARDAAVARDLAVAHDVSSSAAPAAAPDYRLEIAPVTLDLSPRHTVRTIAYNGQAPGPLLRFKEGQPVTIDVANHTDRPEIVHWHGLFLPPDVDGAMEEGTPPIAASQTTRYVFTPRPSGFRWYHTHTMAMGDLTLAQYGGQHGLLMIEPRDDPARYDQEFFLVLHDWDGRLLASDDGAMNPSYAVSTINGKVMGAGEPLRVKQGQRVLLHVLNSSPTEVHWVSFAGHGLQVVALDGNPVPTPQTVPMLRLAPAERVCALVEMNNPGVWIFGEVRKHVQAAGMAVVVEYADHSGTAQWRQPADLVWNYERFSTAQVPAAAESHAGSEPAIAIPLVLESKFRGHGAMEAWTINGKSYPDTGSVPLEQGRRYRLQFINKSLDDHPLHLHRHSFELRSLGAPLRTGTGPRVGRGLIKDVVLVDAQTQTEVEFTADNPGATLFHCHQQDHMDLGFMLVFNYA
;
A
#
# COMPACT_ATOMS: atom_id res chain seq x y z
N MET A 1 41.46 50.94 -40.04
CA MET A 1 42.94 51.00 -40.07
C MET A 1 43.40 49.79 -39.23
N ILE A 2 44.05 48.85 -39.96
CA ILE A 2 45.02 47.79 -39.54
C ILE A 2 44.41 46.68 -38.66
N ALA A 3 44.07 45.50 -39.12
CA ALA A 3 44.71 44.43 -39.89
C ALA A 3 45.71 43.58 -39.09
N ARG A 4 45.43 42.26 -39.06
CA ARG A 4 46.36 41.10 -39.00
C ARG A 4 46.94 40.73 -37.63
N ASP A 5 47.01 39.46 -37.20
CA ASP A 5 47.47 38.26 -37.89
C ASP A 5 46.94 36.97 -37.27
N ALA A 6 46.74 35.99 -38.13
CA ALA A 6 46.46 34.60 -37.79
C ALA A 6 47.77 33.87 -37.54
N ALA A 7 47.84 32.95 -36.61
CA ALA A 7 48.90 31.91 -36.57
C ALA A 7 48.31 30.56 -36.19
N VAL A 8 48.46 29.67 -37.10
CA VAL A 8 48.21 28.23 -37.18
C VAL A 8 49.03 27.48 -36.10
N ALA A 9 48.36 26.55 -35.39
CA ALA A 9 49.05 25.38 -34.86
C ALA A 9 48.17 24.16 -35.07
N ARG A 10 48.66 23.27 -35.88
CA ARG A 10 48.11 21.96 -36.22
C ARG A 10 48.44 20.91 -35.16
N ASP A 11 47.53 19.92 -35.09
CA ASP A 11 47.71 18.49 -34.78
C ASP A 11 48.36 18.07 -33.48
N LEU A 12 47.54 17.41 -32.68
CA LEU A 12 47.84 16.05 -32.18
C LEU A 12 46.52 15.42 -31.68
N ALA A 13 45.81 14.78 -32.60
CA ALA A 13 44.75 13.82 -32.25
C ALA A 13 45.41 12.55 -31.73
N VAL A 14 45.40 12.36 -30.40
CA VAL A 14 45.64 11.06 -29.80
C VAL A 14 44.28 10.44 -29.57
N ALA A 15 43.86 9.57 -30.47
CA ALA A 15 42.75 8.67 -30.28
C ALA A 15 43.15 7.69 -29.16
N HIS A 16 42.68 7.96 -27.95
CA HIS A 16 42.60 6.91 -26.94
C HIS A 16 41.32 6.11 -27.21
N ASP A 17 41.52 5.02 -27.91
CA ASP A 17 40.56 3.92 -28.01
C ASP A 17 40.51 3.26 -26.64
N VAL A 18 39.64 3.80 -25.77
CA VAL A 18 39.23 3.13 -24.51
C VAL A 18 38.08 2.22 -24.87
N SER A 19 38.37 1.08 -25.45
CA SER A 19 37.48 -0.05 -25.44
C SER A 19 37.41 -0.55 -23.98
N SER A 20 36.60 0.12 -23.16
CA SER A 20 36.16 -0.42 -21.89
C SER A 20 35.18 -1.55 -22.22
N SER A 21 35.69 -2.77 -22.25
CA SER A 21 34.86 -3.95 -22.13
C SER A 21 34.34 -3.96 -20.70
N ALA A 22 33.23 -3.23 -20.47
CA ALA A 22 32.45 -3.39 -19.25
C ALA A 22 32.08 -4.87 -19.18
N ALA A 23 32.50 -5.55 -18.12
CA ALA A 23 32.03 -6.91 -17.85
C ALA A 23 30.48 -6.92 -17.94
N PRO A 24 29.89 -7.94 -18.56
CA PRO A 24 28.44 -7.98 -18.67
C PRO A 24 27.85 -7.81 -17.28
N ALA A 25 26.94 -6.84 -17.12
CA ALA A 25 26.27 -6.60 -15.85
C ALA A 25 25.65 -7.91 -15.37
N ALA A 26 25.85 -8.22 -14.08
CA ALA A 26 25.30 -9.45 -13.50
C ALA A 26 23.79 -9.54 -13.80
N ALA A 27 23.28 -10.75 -14.04
CA ALA A 27 21.86 -10.98 -14.25
C ALA A 27 21.08 -10.49 -13.03
N PRO A 28 19.92 -9.86 -13.21
CA PRO A 28 19.08 -9.47 -12.08
C PRO A 28 18.47 -10.70 -11.41
N ASP A 29 18.14 -10.57 -10.13
CA ASP A 29 17.41 -11.61 -9.39
C ASP A 29 15.96 -11.74 -9.88
N TYR A 30 15.36 -10.60 -10.27
CA TYR A 30 14.00 -10.52 -10.80
C TYR A 30 13.89 -9.59 -12.00
N ARG A 31 12.88 -9.85 -12.83
CA ARG A 31 12.49 -8.98 -13.93
C ARG A 31 11.01 -8.67 -13.86
N LEU A 32 10.67 -7.39 -13.92
CA LEU A 32 9.31 -6.90 -14.05
C LEU A 32 9.16 -6.19 -15.40
N GLU A 33 8.06 -6.46 -16.07
CA GLU A 33 7.68 -5.83 -17.33
C GLU A 33 6.37 -5.08 -17.11
N ILE A 34 6.37 -3.76 -17.30
CA ILE A 34 5.18 -2.92 -17.27
C ILE A 34 4.68 -2.82 -18.70
N ALA A 35 3.52 -3.38 -18.99
CA ALA A 35 2.98 -3.42 -20.35
C ALA A 35 1.45 -3.35 -20.38
N PRO A 36 0.86 -2.83 -21.48
CA PRO A 36 -0.56 -2.96 -21.74
C PRO A 36 -0.98 -4.43 -21.83
N VAL A 37 -2.10 -4.77 -21.20
CA VAL A 37 -2.63 -6.14 -21.18
C VAL A 37 -4.16 -6.13 -21.21
N THR A 38 -4.75 -7.21 -21.69
CA THR A 38 -6.17 -7.52 -21.48
C THR A 38 -6.28 -8.64 -20.46
N LEU A 39 -6.96 -8.36 -19.35
CA LEU A 39 -7.17 -9.31 -18.27
C LEU A 39 -8.60 -9.85 -18.31
N ASP A 40 -8.72 -11.17 -18.23
CA ASP A 40 -10.02 -11.84 -18.11
C ASP A 40 -10.35 -11.99 -16.62
N LEU A 41 -11.19 -11.11 -16.08
CA LEU A 41 -11.66 -11.19 -14.69
C LEU A 41 -12.70 -12.30 -14.51
N SER A 42 -13.46 -12.56 -15.58
CA SER A 42 -14.40 -13.68 -15.73
C SER A 42 -14.68 -13.94 -17.21
N PRO A 43 -15.39 -15.04 -17.56
CA PRO A 43 -15.81 -15.28 -18.97
C PRO A 43 -16.67 -14.16 -19.57
N ARG A 44 -17.20 -13.26 -18.75
CA ARG A 44 -18.09 -12.16 -19.19
C ARG A 44 -17.51 -10.77 -18.95
N HIS A 45 -16.33 -10.69 -18.32
CA HIS A 45 -15.72 -9.41 -17.95
C HIS A 45 -14.23 -9.44 -18.27
N THR A 46 -13.82 -8.56 -19.16
CA THR A 46 -12.43 -8.31 -19.51
C THR A 46 -12.11 -6.84 -19.30
N VAL A 47 -10.91 -6.52 -18.84
CA VAL A 47 -10.44 -5.15 -18.72
C VAL A 47 -9.14 -4.97 -19.50
N ARG A 48 -9.02 -3.85 -20.20
CA ARG A 48 -7.75 -3.41 -20.79
C ARG A 48 -7.07 -2.50 -19.78
N THR A 49 -5.85 -2.83 -19.44
CA THR A 49 -5.09 -2.12 -18.40
C THR A 49 -3.60 -2.18 -18.67
N ILE A 50 -2.81 -1.58 -17.79
CA ILE A 50 -1.38 -1.80 -17.67
C ILE A 50 -1.15 -2.69 -16.46
N ALA A 51 -0.26 -3.69 -16.56
CA ALA A 51 0.03 -4.60 -15.46
C ALA A 51 1.48 -5.07 -15.50
N TYR A 52 1.93 -5.67 -14.39
CA TYR A 52 3.24 -6.29 -14.28
C TYR A 52 3.23 -7.72 -14.84
N ASN A 53 4.14 -8.03 -15.76
CA ASN A 53 4.30 -9.36 -16.36
C ASN A 53 3.01 -9.96 -16.92
N GLY A 54 2.12 -9.09 -17.47
CA GLY A 54 0.89 -9.51 -18.14
C GLY A 54 -0.22 -10.05 -17.22
N GLN A 55 -0.15 -9.82 -15.91
CA GLN A 55 -1.12 -10.30 -14.92
C GLN A 55 -1.38 -9.28 -13.80
N ALA A 56 -2.52 -9.39 -13.15
CA ALA A 56 -2.86 -8.67 -11.91
C ALA A 56 -3.55 -9.63 -10.92
N PRO A 57 -3.00 -9.74 -9.68
CA PRO A 57 -1.78 -9.10 -9.23
C PRO A 57 -0.56 -9.56 -10.03
N GLY A 58 0.46 -8.69 -10.12
CA GLY A 58 1.77 -9.02 -10.65
C GLY A 58 2.47 -10.12 -9.85
N PRO A 59 3.66 -10.60 -10.27
CA PRO A 59 4.37 -11.70 -9.62
C PRO A 59 4.59 -11.47 -8.12
N LEU A 60 4.48 -12.51 -7.32
CA LEU A 60 4.97 -12.50 -5.93
C LEU A 60 6.50 -12.55 -5.96
N LEU A 61 7.14 -11.50 -5.44
CA LEU A 61 8.58 -11.44 -5.24
C LEU A 61 8.91 -11.82 -3.79
N ARG A 62 9.86 -12.76 -3.61
CA ARG A 62 10.32 -13.20 -2.28
C ARG A 62 11.76 -12.79 -2.07
N PHE A 63 11.99 -11.99 -1.03
CA PHE A 63 13.32 -11.52 -0.65
C PHE A 63 13.66 -12.02 0.74
N LYS A 64 14.95 -12.12 1.03
CA LYS A 64 15.43 -12.33 2.40
C LYS A 64 15.81 -10.99 3.02
N GLU A 65 15.35 -10.75 4.23
CA GLU A 65 15.67 -9.53 4.95
C GLU A 65 17.18 -9.32 5.07
N GLY A 66 17.63 -8.13 4.72
CA GLY A 66 19.04 -7.73 4.82
C GLY A 66 19.96 -8.32 3.75
N GLN A 67 19.43 -9.04 2.74
CA GLN A 67 20.22 -9.50 1.59
C GLN A 67 19.94 -8.59 0.39
N PRO A 68 21.00 -8.03 -0.26
CA PRO A 68 20.80 -7.22 -1.45
C PRO A 68 20.04 -7.95 -2.55
N VAL A 69 19.17 -7.25 -3.25
CA VAL A 69 18.39 -7.74 -4.39
C VAL A 69 18.56 -6.80 -5.57
N THR A 70 18.59 -7.37 -6.78
CA THR A 70 18.66 -6.64 -8.04
C THR A 70 17.41 -6.94 -8.88
N ILE A 71 16.68 -5.89 -9.27
CA ILE A 71 15.45 -6.01 -10.04
C ILE A 71 15.55 -5.13 -11.28
N ASP A 72 15.40 -5.70 -12.46
CA ASP A 72 15.24 -4.96 -13.70
C ASP A 72 13.75 -4.74 -13.96
N VAL A 73 13.34 -3.48 -14.13
CA VAL A 73 11.97 -3.10 -14.49
C VAL A 73 11.97 -2.48 -15.87
N ALA A 74 11.35 -3.16 -16.83
CA ALA A 74 11.21 -2.70 -18.21
C ALA A 74 9.84 -2.04 -18.40
N ASN A 75 9.84 -0.81 -18.89
CA ASN A 75 8.64 -0.07 -19.23
C ASN A 75 8.32 -0.22 -20.73
N HIS A 76 7.30 -0.96 -21.08
CA HIS A 76 6.81 -1.15 -22.45
C HIS A 76 5.59 -0.28 -22.77
N THR A 77 5.32 0.74 -21.95
CA THR A 77 4.25 1.71 -22.22
C THR A 77 4.77 2.90 -23.04
N ASP A 78 3.88 3.79 -23.45
CA ASP A 78 4.17 5.02 -24.18
C ASP A 78 4.42 6.26 -23.27
N ARG A 79 4.44 6.04 -21.95
CA ARG A 79 4.57 7.08 -20.92
C ARG A 79 5.61 6.70 -19.87
N PRO A 80 6.13 7.67 -19.08
CA PRO A 80 6.94 7.36 -17.93
C PRO A 80 6.16 6.57 -16.88
N GLU A 81 6.80 5.58 -16.27
CA GLU A 81 6.24 4.75 -15.20
C GLU A 81 7.17 4.77 -13.98
N ILE A 82 6.65 4.38 -12.82
CA ILE A 82 7.43 4.29 -11.60
C ILE A 82 6.89 3.15 -10.73
N VAL A 83 7.78 2.49 -9.97
CA VAL A 83 7.40 1.42 -9.06
C VAL A 83 7.75 1.84 -7.64
N HIS A 84 6.74 1.96 -6.79
CA HIS A 84 6.92 2.14 -5.36
C HIS A 84 6.97 0.79 -4.64
N TRP A 85 7.99 0.62 -3.80
CA TRP A 85 8.22 -0.57 -2.99
C TRP A 85 7.61 -0.37 -1.58
N HIS A 86 6.30 -0.43 -1.53
CA HIS A 86 5.49 -0.02 -0.38
C HIS A 86 5.83 -0.78 0.91
N GLY A 87 6.12 -0.02 1.96
CA GLY A 87 6.40 -0.52 3.31
C GLY A 87 7.84 -0.97 3.53
N LEU A 88 8.76 -0.69 2.59
CA LEU A 88 10.19 -0.90 2.76
C LEU A 88 10.92 0.38 3.19
N PHE A 89 12.02 0.22 3.93
CA PHE A 89 12.87 1.32 4.37
C PHE A 89 14.03 1.46 3.38
N LEU A 90 13.78 2.17 2.29
CA LEU A 90 14.71 2.34 1.18
C LEU A 90 15.28 3.75 1.11
N PRO A 91 16.39 3.98 0.37
CA PRO A 91 16.82 5.32 -0.02
C PRO A 91 15.77 6.01 -0.90
N PRO A 92 15.66 7.36 -0.88
CA PRO A 92 14.62 8.10 -1.59
C PRO A 92 14.73 7.98 -3.13
N ASP A 93 15.92 7.76 -3.66
CA ASP A 93 16.18 7.57 -5.09
C ASP A 93 15.79 6.18 -5.61
N VAL A 94 15.35 5.27 -4.72
CA VAL A 94 14.96 3.89 -5.04
C VAL A 94 13.53 3.59 -4.60
N ASP A 95 12.97 4.33 -3.66
CA ASP A 95 11.67 4.05 -3.01
C ASP A 95 10.50 4.01 -3.99
N GLY A 96 10.55 4.83 -5.03
CA GLY A 96 9.55 4.81 -6.09
C GLY A 96 8.53 5.94 -6.03
N ALA A 97 8.90 7.10 -5.51
CA ALA A 97 8.12 8.33 -5.62
C ALA A 97 8.97 9.46 -6.22
N MET A 98 8.44 10.16 -7.24
CA MET A 98 9.15 11.27 -7.87
C MET A 98 9.37 12.44 -6.90
N GLU A 99 8.45 12.65 -5.99
CA GLU A 99 8.47 13.66 -4.94
C GLU A 99 9.64 13.47 -3.95
N GLU A 100 10.13 12.25 -3.83
CA GLU A 100 11.30 11.89 -3.02
C GLU A 100 12.61 11.94 -3.78
N GLY A 101 12.54 11.95 -5.12
CA GLY A 101 13.69 11.99 -6.00
C GLY A 101 13.97 10.70 -6.76
N THR A 102 13.11 9.69 -6.69
CA THR A 102 13.21 8.50 -7.54
C THR A 102 12.96 8.89 -9.01
N PRO A 103 13.90 8.64 -9.94
CA PRO A 103 13.67 8.93 -11.35
C PRO A 103 12.60 7.99 -11.95
N PRO A 104 11.67 8.50 -12.76
CA PRO A 104 10.73 7.65 -13.48
C PRO A 104 11.45 6.82 -14.56
N ILE A 105 10.90 5.66 -14.86
CA ILE A 105 11.32 4.79 -15.95
C ILE A 105 10.73 5.35 -17.23
N ALA A 106 11.54 5.94 -18.11
CA ALA A 106 11.03 6.51 -19.35
C ALA A 106 10.42 5.45 -20.26
N ALA A 107 9.53 5.88 -21.17
CA ALA A 107 8.92 5.01 -22.17
C ALA A 107 9.97 4.17 -22.92
N SER A 108 9.73 2.87 -23.05
CA SER A 108 10.62 1.91 -23.72
C SER A 108 12.02 1.78 -23.10
N GLN A 109 12.18 2.15 -21.83
CA GLN A 109 13.44 2.01 -21.09
C GLN A 109 13.34 0.94 -20.01
N THR A 110 14.50 0.52 -19.51
CA THR A 110 14.65 -0.39 -18.37
C THR A 110 15.47 0.30 -17.29
N THR A 111 14.97 0.26 -16.05
CA THR A 111 15.69 0.74 -14.87
C THR A 111 16.06 -0.44 -13.99
N ARG A 112 17.30 -0.45 -13.50
CA ARG A 112 17.78 -1.42 -12.52
C ARG A 112 17.69 -0.85 -11.13
N TYR A 113 16.87 -1.49 -10.29
CA TYR A 113 16.78 -1.23 -8.85
C TYR A 113 17.73 -2.18 -8.12
N VAL A 114 18.51 -1.64 -7.18
CA VAL A 114 19.41 -2.42 -6.31
C VAL A 114 19.20 -1.92 -4.89
N PHE A 115 18.72 -2.78 -4.00
CA PHE A 115 18.49 -2.40 -2.62
C PHE A 115 18.58 -3.59 -1.67
N THR A 116 18.67 -3.29 -0.37
CA THR A 116 18.62 -4.28 0.71
C THR A 116 17.26 -4.21 1.39
N PRO A 117 16.36 -5.19 1.16
CA PRO A 117 15.00 -5.14 1.67
C PRO A 117 14.95 -5.23 3.19
N ARG A 118 14.20 -4.32 3.81
CA ARG A 118 13.84 -4.27 5.23
C ARG A 118 12.63 -3.36 5.43
N PRO A 119 11.79 -3.55 6.46
CA PRO A 119 11.76 -4.68 7.39
C PRO A 119 11.10 -5.93 6.76
N SER A 120 11.26 -7.07 7.43
CA SER A 120 10.58 -8.32 7.05
C SER A 120 9.05 -8.20 7.12
N GLY A 121 8.36 -9.16 6.51
CA GLY A 121 6.91 -9.28 6.51
C GLY A 121 6.27 -9.14 5.13
N PHE A 122 4.94 -9.17 5.12
CA PHE A 122 4.14 -9.04 3.91
C PHE A 122 4.05 -7.59 3.47
N ARG A 123 4.63 -7.28 2.32
CA ARG A 123 4.69 -5.96 1.67
C ARG A 123 4.09 -6.07 0.27
N TRP A 124 4.15 -5.00 -0.52
CA TRP A 124 3.68 -5.00 -1.89
C TRP A 124 4.40 -3.95 -2.74
N TYR A 125 4.22 -4.00 -4.05
CA TYR A 125 4.72 -2.98 -4.96
C TYR A 125 3.59 -2.54 -5.90
N HIS A 126 3.60 -1.28 -6.26
CA HIS A 126 2.59 -0.71 -7.14
C HIS A 126 3.10 0.53 -7.88
N THR A 127 2.36 0.97 -8.87
CA THR A 127 2.65 2.25 -9.54
C THR A 127 2.38 3.42 -8.60
N HIS A 128 3.19 4.46 -8.69
CA HIS A 128 2.99 5.72 -7.99
C HIS A 128 2.78 6.88 -8.97
N THR A 129 2.16 6.59 -10.12
CA THR A 129 1.78 7.60 -11.10
C THR A 129 0.43 8.22 -10.77
N MET A 130 0.20 9.43 -11.28
CA MET A 130 -1.09 10.12 -11.16
C MET A 130 -2.04 9.62 -12.24
N ALA A 131 -3.30 9.34 -11.88
CA ALA A 131 -4.37 8.99 -12.80
C ALA A 131 -5.02 10.22 -13.43
N MET A 132 -5.05 11.36 -12.71
CA MET A 132 -5.63 12.63 -13.15
C MET A 132 -7.06 12.51 -13.69
N GLY A 133 -7.86 11.65 -13.05
CA GLY A 133 -9.26 11.39 -13.41
C GLY A 133 -9.47 10.31 -14.48
N ASP A 134 -8.40 9.69 -15.00
CA ASP A 134 -8.50 8.52 -15.87
C ASP A 134 -8.55 7.24 -15.04
N LEU A 135 -9.74 6.71 -14.79
CA LEU A 135 -9.98 5.52 -13.97
C LEU A 135 -9.49 4.20 -14.61
N THR A 136 -8.69 4.25 -15.68
CA THR A 136 -8.02 3.10 -16.29
C THR A 136 -6.53 3.06 -16.02
N LEU A 137 -5.98 4.12 -15.39
CA LEU A 137 -4.56 4.33 -15.14
C LEU A 137 -4.22 4.28 -13.65
N ALA A 138 -2.93 4.32 -13.38
CA ALA A 138 -2.38 4.33 -12.03
C ALA A 138 -2.95 3.18 -11.18
N GLN A 139 -3.35 3.43 -9.92
CA GLN A 139 -3.87 2.37 -9.04
C GLN A 139 -5.26 1.85 -9.46
N TYR A 140 -5.97 2.51 -10.40
CA TYR A 140 -7.20 1.95 -10.97
C TYR A 140 -6.93 0.79 -11.93
N GLY A 141 -5.67 0.62 -12.37
CA GLY A 141 -5.22 -0.45 -13.24
C GLY A 141 -4.65 -1.66 -12.51
N GLY A 142 -4.03 -2.55 -13.28
CA GLY A 142 -3.43 -3.79 -12.77
C GLY A 142 -1.99 -3.66 -12.25
N GLN A 143 -1.47 -2.44 -12.07
CA GLN A 143 -0.08 -2.20 -11.70
C GLN A 143 0.17 -2.33 -10.19
N HIS A 144 -0.10 -3.52 -9.66
CA HIS A 144 0.19 -3.91 -8.28
C HIS A 144 0.67 -5.36 -8.21
N GLY A 145 1.53 -5.66 -7.24
CA GLY A 145 2.04 -7.02 -7.00
C GLY A 145 2.53 -7.17 -5.56
N LEU A 146 3.00 -8.34 -5.21
CA LEU A 146 3.22 -8.76 -3.84
C LEU A 146 4.71 -8.90 -3.52
N LEU A 147 5.09 -8.47 -2.31
CA LEU A 147 6.41 -8.68 -1.74
C LEU A 147 6.29 -9.51 -0.47
N MET A 148 7.07 -10.58 -0.35
CA MET A 148 7.31 -11.25 0.90
C MET A 148 8.78 -11.08 1.27
N ILE A 149 9.03 -10.33 2.34
CA ILE A 149 10.37 -10.18 2.90
C ILE A 149 10.49 -11.21 4.02
N GLU A 150 11.17 -12.31 3.73
CA GLU A 150 11.36 -13.41 4.67
C GLU A 150 12.30 -12.95 5.79
N PRO A 151 11.92 -13.11 7.07
CA PRO A 151 12.79 -12.80 8.19
C PRO A 151 14.02 -13.72 8.19
N ARG A 152 15.07 -13.28 8.87
CA ARG A 152 16.33 -14.07 8.97
C ARG A 152 16.12 -15.43 9.66
N ASP A 153 15.26 -15.41 10.67
CA ASP A 153 14.90 -16.57 11.49
C ASP A 153 13.37 -16.71 11.52
N ASP A 154 12.80 -17.45 10.58
CA ASP A 154 11.35 -17.68 10.54
C ASP A 154 11.04 -19.07 11.11
N PRO A 155 10.43 -19.18 12.29
CA PRO A 155 9.87 -20.42 12.77
C PRO A 155 8.49 -20.66 12.15
N ALA A 156 8.37 -20.80 10.83
CA ALA A 156 7.10 -21.04 10.15
C ALA A 156 6.19 -21.97 10.98
N ARG A 157 5.04 -21.46 11.44
CA ARG A 157 4.10 -22.18 12.30
C ARG A 157 2.77 -22.41 11.61
N TYR A 158 2.81 -22.58 10.28
CA TYR A 158 1.65 -22.87 9.43
C TYR A 158 2.01 -23.97 8.43
N ASP A 159 0.99 -24.67 7.94
CA ASP A 159 1.17 -25.77 6.99
C ASP A 159 1.09 -25.29 5.54
N GLN A 160 0.37 -24.18 5.32
CA GLN A 160 0.12 -23.61 3.99
C GLN A 160 -0.13 -22.10 4.10
N GLU A 161 0.17 -21.36 3.05
CA GLU A 161 -0.13 -19.93 2.95
C GLU A 161 -0.88 -19.59 1.65
N PHE A 162 -1.71 -18.56 1.71
CA PHE A 162 -2.37 -17.97 0.54
C PHE A 162 -2.22 -16.45 0.56
N PHE A 163 -2.02 -15.90 -0.63
CA PHE A 163 -1.98 -14.46 -0.87
C PHE A 163 -3.28 -14.04 -1.54
N LEU A 164 -4.02 -13.11 -0.93
CA LEU A 164 -5.33 -12.66 -1.36
C LEU A 164 -5.28 -11.15 -1.60
N VAL A 165 -5.40 -10.74 -2.84
CA VAL A 165 -5.39 -9.33 -3.25
C VAL A 165 -6.80 -8.91 -3.61
N LEU A 166 -7.34 -7.96 -2.86
CA LEU A 166 -8.64 -7.34 -3.13
C LEU A 166 -8.43 -6.17 -4.07
N HIS A 167 -9.20 -6.10 -5.16
CA HIS A 167 -9.10 -5.00 -6.12
C HIS A 167 -10.42 -4.74 -6.84
N ASP A 168 -10.68 -3.46 -7.14
CA ASP A 168 -11.87 -3.00 -7.84
C ASP A 168 -11.56 -2.50 -9.24
N TRP A 169 -12.44 -2.80 -10.19
CA TRP A 169 -12.26 -2.58 -11.61
C TRP A 169 -13.46 -1.87 -12.25
N ASP A 170 -13.24 -1.34 -13.45
CA ASP A 170 -14.26 -0.69 -14.27
C ASP A 170 -14.95 0.45 -13.51
N GLY A 171 -14.10 1.36 -13.02
CA GLY A 171 -14.52 2.53 -12.24
C GLY A 171 -15.29 3.54 -13.10
N ARG A 172 -16.27 4.19 -12.47
CA ARG A 172 -17.03 5.33 -13.01
C ARG A 172 -17.15 6.39 -11.95
N LEU A 173 -17.03 7.65 -12.34
CA LEU A 173 -17.28 8.77 -11.44
C LEU A 173 -18.79 8.99 -11.28
N LEU A 174 -19.28 8.91 -10.05
CA LEU A 174 -20.66 9.21 -9.69
C LEU A 174 -20.70 10.44 -8.80
N ALA A 175 -21.64 11.34 -9.09
CA ALA A 175 -21.88 12.50 -8.22
C ALA A 175 -22.50 12.05 -6.90
N SER A 176 -21.95 12.49 -5.78
CA SER A 176 -22.52 12.36 -4.45
C SER A 176 -23.45 13.53 -4.14
N ASP A 177 -24.22 13.42 -3.05
CA ASP A 177 -25.21 14.44 -2.64
C ASP A 177 -24.56 15.79 -2.31
N ASP A 178 -23.29 15.82 -1.93
CA ASP A 178 -22.50 17.02 -1.67
C ASP A 178 -21.83 17.62 -2.92
N GLY A 179 -22.01 16.96 -4.10
CA GLY A 179 -21.45 17.38 -5.38
C GLY A 179 -20.04 16.89 -5.65
N ALA A 180 -19.45 16.09 -4.78
CA ALA A 180 -18.20 15.38 -5.06
C ALA A 180 -18.42 14.30 -6.12
N MET A 181 -17.38 14.00 -6.90
CA MET A 181 -17.37 12.94 -7.90
C MET A 181 -16.56 11.78 -7.35
N ASN A 182 -17.27 10.76 -6.83
CA ASN A 182 -16.62 9.60 -6.19
C ASN A 182 -16.54 8.42 -7.17
N PRO A 183 -15.42 7.68 -7.20
CA PRO A 183 -15.32 6.44 -7.96
C PRO A 183 -16.34 5.40 -7.44
N SER A 184 -16.93 4.66 -8.37
CA SER A 184 -17.77 3.51 -8.10
C SER A 184 -17.41 2.40 -9.09
N TYR A 185 -17.39 1.16 -8.66
CA TYR A 185 -16.80 0.05 -9.40
C TYR A 185 -17.86 -0.98 -9.77
N ALA A 186 -17.80 -1.47 -11.01
CA ALA A 186 -18.72 -2.47 -11.51
C ALA A 186 -18.30 -3.90 -11.15
N VAL A 187 -17.02 -4.13 -10.96
CA VAL A 187 -16.44 -5.45 -10.71
C VAL A 187 -15.42 -5.37 -9.56
N SER A 188 -15.52 -6.33 -8.65
CA SER A 188 -14.60 -6.50 -7.54
C SER A 188 -14.02 -7.91 -7.58
N THR A 189 -12.72 -8.07 -7.32
CA THR A 189 -12.01 -9.33 -7.49
C THR A 189 -11.17 -9.70 -6.29
N ILE A 190 -10.92 -11.00 -6.15
CA ILE A 190 -9.80 -11.53 -5.35
C ILE A 190 -8.82 -12.17 -6.33
N ASN A 191 -7.55 -11.73 -6.27
CA ASN A 191 -6.48 -12.18 -7.18
C ASN A 191 -6.84 -12.02 -8.67
N GLY A 192 -7.47 -10.89 -9.04
CA GLY A 192 -7.85 -10.58 -10.42
C GLY A 192 -8.97 -11.46 -10.99
N LYS A 193 -9.71 -12.19 -10.15
CA LYS A 193 -10.83 -13.02 -10.58
C LYS A 193 -12.08 -12.73 -9.74
N VAL A 194 -13.23 -12.68 -10.42
CA VAL A 194 -14.51 -12.69 -9.72
C VAL A 194 -14.80 -14.09 -9.18
N MET A 195 -15.64 -14.19 -8.16
CA MET A 195 -16.04 -15.46 -7.57
C MET A 195 -16.48 -16.48 -8.62
N GLY A 196 -15.89 -17.68 -8.58
CA GLY A 196 -16.17 -18.78 -9.49
C GLY A 196 -15.47 -18.72 -10.85
N ALA A 197 -14.70 -17.65 -11.13
CA ALA A 197 -13.88 -17.56 -12.35
C ALA A 197 -12.41 -17.96 -12.12
N GLY A 198 -11.97 -17.98 -10.85
CA GLY A 198 -10.65 -18.46 -10.44
C GLY A 198 -10.70 -19.85 -9.82
N GLU A 199 -9.52 -20.43 -9.62
CA GLU A 199 -9.40 -21.72 -8.92
C GLU A 199 -9.75 -21.56 -7.44
N PRO A 200 -10.41 -22.55 -6.83
CA PRO A 200 -10.66 -22.53 -5.39
C PRO A 200 -9.37 -22.74 -4.59
N LEU A 201 -9.33 -22.17 -3.41
CA LEU A 201 -8.27 -22.43 -2.44
C LEU A 201 -8.50 -23.82 -1.85
N ARG A 202 -7.52 -24.69 -1.96
CA ARG A 202 -7.62 -26.09 -1.50
C ARG A 202 -6.90 -26.27 -0.17
N VAL A 203 -7.62 -26.79 0.83
CA VAL A 203 -7.12 -26.99 2.20
C VAL A 203 -7.43 -28.40 2.69
N LYS A 204 -6.78 -28.83 3.77
CA LYS A 204 -7.06 -30.10 4.45
C LYS A 204 -7.53 -29.83 5.88
N GLN A 205 -8.39 -30.70 6.38
CA GLN A 205 -8.80 -30.64 7.77
C GLN A 205 -7.58 -30.76 8.70
N GLY A 206 -7.54 -29.93 9.74
CA GLY A 206 -6.47 -29.88 10.74
C GLY A 206 -5.25 -29.02 10.33
N GLN A 207 -5.20 -28.51 9.09
CA GLN A 207 -4.14 -27.56 8.69
C GLN A 207 -4.29 -26.23 9.40
N ARG A 208 -3.15 -25.60 9.63
CA ARG A 208 -3.05 -24.17 9.96
C ARG A 208 -2.68 -23.42 8.68
N VAL A 209 -3.55 -22.54 8.24
CA VAL A 209 -3.36 -21.79 7.00
C VAL A 209 -3.10 -20.33 7.33
N LEU A 210 -2.04 -19.75 6.78
CA LEU A 210 -1.75 -18.32 6.86
C LEU A 210 -2.32 -17.61 5.65
N LEU A 211 -3.24 -16.68 5.87
CA LEU A 211 -3.78 -15.79 4.85
C LEU A 211 -3.05 -14.46 4.90
N HIS A 212 -2.49 -14.03 3.77
CA HIS A 212 -1.93 -12.72 3.54
C HIS A 212 -2.93 -11.93 2.70
N VAL A 213 -3.64 -10.99 3.31
CA VAL A 213 -4.70 -10.20 2.65
C VAL A 213 -4.20 -8.79 2.43
N LEU A 214 -4.21 -8.34 1.18
CA LEU A 214 -3.90 -6.97 0.76
C LEU A 214 -5.17 -6.33 0.19
N ASN A 215 -5.48 -5.12 0.58
CA ASN A 215 -6.41 -4.27 -0.15
C ASN A 215 -5.62 -3.36 -1.10
N SER A 216 -5.61 -3.70 -2.40
CA SER A 216 -5.03 -2.89 -3.48
C SER A 216 -6.08 -2.07 -4.23
N SER A 217 -7.32 -1.99 -3.71
CA SER A 217 -8.34 -1.11 -4.29
C SER A 217 -7.86 0.33 -4.31
N PRO A 218 -8.12 1.09 -5.39
CA PRO A 218 -7.69 2.47 -5.47
C PRO A 218 -8.39 3.41 -4.48
N THR A 219 -9.62 3.08 -4.01
CA THR A 219 -10.39 3.97 -3.12
C THR A 219 -11.23 3.23 -2.07
N GLU A 220 -11.59 1.96 -2.29
CA GLU A 220 -12.61 1.27 -1.47
C GLU A 220 -12.01 0.61 -0.21
N VAL A 221 -12.66 0.82 0.92
CA VAL A 221 -12.43 0.04 2.14
C VAL A 221 -13.19 -1.30 2.03
N HIS A 222 -12.50 -2.42 2.22
CA HIS A 222 -13.10 -3.75 2.16
C HIS A 222 -13.24 -4.39 3.53
N TRP A 223 -14.34 -5.15 3.71
CA TRP A 223 -14.65 -5.91 4.89
C TRP A 223 -14.83 -7.37 4.51
N VAL A 224 -13.85 -8.21 4.79
CA VAL A 224 -13.87 -9.60 4.35
C VAL A 224 -13.95 -10.57 5.52
N SER A 225 -14.60 -11.68 5.30
CA SER A 225 -14.78 -12.74 6.30
C SER A 225 -14.57 -14.11 5.68
N PHE A 226 -14.15 -15.06 6.49
CA PHE A 226 -14.08 -16.46 6.10
C PHE A 226 -15.25 -17.21 6.74
N ALA A 227 -16.29 -17.51 5.96
CA ALA A 227 -17.49 -18.14 6.46
C ALA A 227 -17.17 -19.43 7.24
N GLY A 228 -17.71 -19.52 8.45
CA GLY A 228 -17.52 -20.68 9.33
C GLY A 228 -16.17 -20.82 10.01
N HIS A 229 -15.26 -19.83 9.86
CA HIS A 229 -13.90 -19.85 10.44
C HIS A 229 -13.58 -18.55 11.16
N GLY A 230 -12.74 -18.61 12.19
CA GLY A 230 -12.16 -17.46 12.85
C GLY A 230 -10.83 -17.06 12.21
N LEU A 231 -10.56 -15.78 12.15
CA LEU A 231 -9.35 -15.20 11.58
C LEU A 231 -8.46 -14.70 12.73
N GLN A 232 -7.41 -15.44 13.10
CA GLN A 232 -6.45 -15.00 14.12
C GLN A 232 -5.46 -14.04 13.48
N VAL A 233 -5.66 -12.74 13.68
CA VAL A 233 -4.74 -11.71 13.17
C VAL A 233 -3.40 -11.82 13.88
N VAL A 234 -2.32 -11.96 13.10
CA VAL A 234 -0.95 -12.14 13.58
C VAL A 234 -0.02 -11.01 13.14
N ALA A 235 -0.36 -10.30 12.04
CA ALA A 235 0.38 -9.12 11.60
C ALA A 235 -0.53 -8.11 10.91
N LEU A 236 -0.17 -6.83 11.02
CA LEU A 236 -0.78 -5.69 10.32
C LEU A 236 0.33 -4.96 9.55
N ASP A 237 0.07 -4.62 8.29
CA ASP A 237 1.03 -4.00 7.37
C ASP A 237 2.41 -4.70 7.39
N GLY A 238 2.38 -6.04 7.48
CA GLY A 238 3.57 -6.88 7.54
C GLY A 238 4.33 -6.87 8.87
N ASN A 239 3.86 -6.13 9.89
CA ASN A 239 4.48 -6.08 11.20
C ASN A 239 3.70 -6.96 12.18
N PRO A 240 4.37 -7.82 12.98
CA PRO A 240 3.70 -8.67 13.96
C PRO A 240 2.89 -7.86 14.96
N VAL A 241 1.69 -8.31 15.29
CA VAL A 241 0.90 -7.67 16.36
C VAL A 241 1.34 -8.17 17.74
N PRO A 242 1.40 -7.28 18.76
CA PRO A 242 1.76 -7.69 20.11
C PRO A 242 0.83 -8.73 20.70
N THR A 243 -0.45 -8.65 20.39
CA THR A 243 -1.50 -9.51 20.96
C THR A 243 -2.35 -10.11 19.83
N PRO A 244 -2.00 -11.28 19.29
CA PRO A 244 -2.83 -11.97 18.30
C PRO A 244 -4.24 -12.23 18.83
N GLN A 245 -5.26 -11.87 18.04
CA GLN A 245 -6.67 -12.02 18.39
C GLN A 245 -7.44 -12.65 17.24
N THR A 246 -8.39 -13.52 17.57
CA THR A 246 -9.34 -14.07 16.60
C THR A 246 -10.52 -13.14 16.43
N VAL A 247 -10.80 -12.79 15.19
CA VAL A 247 -11.90 -11.90 14.77
C VAL A 247 -12.77 -12.60 13.74
N PRO A 248 -14.06 -12.22 13.62
CA PRO A 248 -14.96 -12.80 12.64
C PRO A 248 -14.79 -12.21 11.24
N MET A 249 -14.16 -11.04 11.11
CA MET A 249 -13.90 -10.36 9.85
C MET A 249 -12.69 -9.44 9.94
N LEU A 250 -12.15 -9.07 8.78
CA LEU A 250 -11.09 -8.07 8.62
C LEU A 250 -11.67 -6.82 7.95
N ARG A 251 -11.28 -5.63 8.40
CA ARG A 251 -11.48 -4.36 7.70
C ARG A 251 -10.13 -3.91 7.17
N LEU A 252 -10.04 -3.64 5.88
CA LEU A 252 -8.82 -3.18 5.21
C LEU A 252 -9.14 -1.93 4.39
N ALA A 253 -8.50 -0.83 4.71
CA ALA A 253 -8.45 0.35 3.86
C ALA A 253 -7.47 0.12 2.68
N PRO A 254 -7.52 0.94 1.61
CA PRO A 254 -6.51 0.94 0.56
C PRO A 254 -5.09 0.90 1.13
N ALA A 255 -4.27 -0.01 0.60
CA ALA A 255 -2.90 -0.33 1.01
C ALA A 255 -2.71 -1.08 2.33
N GLU A 256 -3.72 -1.25 3.16
CA GLU A 256 -3.58 -2.07 4.36
C GLU A 256 -3.37 -3.55 4.03
N ARG A 257 -2.52 -4.19 4.82
CA ARG A 257 -2.27 -5.64 4.76
C ARG A 257 -2.56 -6.26 6.11
N VAL A 258 -3.22 -7.41 6.08
CA VAL A 258 -3.49 -8.21 7.29
C VAL A 258 -3.01 -9.63 7.05
N CYS A 259 -2.22 -10.17 7.99
CA CYS A 259 -1.92 -11.60 8.01
C CYS A 259 -2.73 -12.27 9.11
N ALA A 260 -3.45 -13.32 8.76
CA ALA A 260 -4.31 -14.06 9.69
C ALA A 260 -4.08 -15.58 9.59
N LEU A 261 -3.89 -16.23 10.73
CA LEU A 261 -3.89 -17.69 10.84
C LEU A 261 -5.33 -18.20 10.96
N VAL A 262 -5.61 -19.27 10.25
CA VAL A 262 -6.91 -19.95 10.28
C VAL A 262 -6.70 -21.44 10.56
N GLU A 263 -7.39 -21.94 11.58
CA GLU A 263 -7.45 -23.37 11.87
C GLU A 263 -8.52 -24.02 10.98
N MET A 264 -8.12 -24.92 10.09
CA MET A 264 -9.03 -25.62 9.18
C MET A 264 -9.75 -26.77 9.91
N ASN A 265 -10.69 -26.42 10.75
CA ASN A 265 -11.41 -27.37 11.65
C ASN A 265 -12.91 -27.50 11.35
N ASN A 266 -13.39 -26.90 10.26
CA ASN A 266 -14.80 -26.94 9.84
C ASN A 266 -14.90 -27.43 8.38
N PRO A 267 -14.79 -28.75 8.13
CA PRO A 267 -14.73 -29.30 6.78
C PRO A 267 -15.98 -28.97 5.95
N GLY A 268 -15.78 -28.71 4.65
CA GLY A 268 -16.86 -28.33 3.74
C GLY A 268 -16.34 -27.53 2.53
N VAL A 269 -17.27 -26.85 1.87
CA VAL A 269 -16.98 -25.87 0.80
C VAL A 269 -17.48 -24.52 1.28
N TRP A 270 -16.58 -23.55 1.40
CA TRP A 270 -16.85 -22.28 2.04
C TRP A 270 -16.48 -21.10 1.13
N ILE A 271 -16.95 -19.90 1.50
CA ILE A 271 -16.59 -18.66 0.85
C ILE A 271 -15.73 -17.83 1.80
N PHE A 272 -14.58 -17.34 1.31
CA PHE A 272 -13.90 -16.18 1.83
C PHE A 272 -14.28 -14.98 0.95
N GLY A 273 -14.78 -13.90 1.52
CA GLY A 273 -15.21 -12.75 0.70
C GLY A 273 -15.78 -11.58 1.50
N GLU A 274 -16.18 -10.57 0.74
CA GLU A 274 -16.73 -9.32 1.26
C GLU A 274 -18.06 -9.53 1.98
N VAL A 275 -18.25 -8.85 3.11
CA VAL A 275 -19.48 -8.97 3.93
C VAL A 275 -20.63 -8.12 3.40
N ARG A 276 -20.36 -7.05 2.64
CA ARG A 276 -21.36 -6.24 1.96
C ARG A 276 -21.87 -6.99 0.73
N LYS A 277 -23.17 -7.33 0.73
CA LYS A 277 -23.76 -8.19 -0.30
C LYS A 277 -23.57 -7.69 -1.74
N HIS A 278 -23.64 -6.38 -1.97
CA HIS A 278 -23.49 -5.81 -3.31
C HIS A 278 -22.07 -5.94 -3.82
N VAL A 279 -21.04 -5.76 -2.99
CA VAL A 279 -19.62 -5.91 -3.36
C VAL A 279 -19.28 -7.40 -3.56
N GLN A 280 -19.79 -8.28 -2.69
CA GLN A 280 -19.66 -9.72 -2.89
C GLN A 280 -20.30 -10.18 -4.20
N ALA A 281 -21.49 -9.66 -4.53
CA ALA A 281 -22.19 -9.94 -5.78
C ALA A 281 -21.45 -9.36 -7.01
N ALA A 282 -20.69 -8.26 -6.85
CA ALA A 282 -19.79 -7.73 -7.88
C ALA A 282 -18.55 -8.61 -8.11
N GLY A 283 -18.32 -9.63 -7.25
CA GLY A 283 -17.28 -10.65 -7.45
C GLY A 283 -16.24 -10.81 -6.34
N MET A 284 -16.24 -9.98 -5.29
CA MET A 284 -15.24 -9.98 -4.21
C MET A 284 -15.41 -11.20 -3.29
N ALA A 285 -15.12 -12.38 -3.83
CA ALA A 285 -15.12 -13.62 -3.08
C ALA A 285 -14.27 -14.71 -3.76
N VAL A 286 -13.81 -15.69 -2.99
CA VAL A 286 -13.14 -16.90 -3.46
C VAL A 286 -13.68 -18.12 -2.74
N VAL A 287 -13.77 -19.24 -3.45
CA VAL A 287 -14.20 -20.52 -2.89
C VAL A 287 -13.02 -21.17 -2.18
N VAL A 288 -13.27 -21.73 -1.00
CA VAL A 288 -12.31 -22.54 -0.24
C VAL A 288 -12.87 -23.96 -0.11
N GLU A 289 -12.16 -24.95 -0.64
CA GLU A 289 -12.55 -26.34 -0.65
C GLU A 289 -11.66 -27.16 0.27
N TYR A 290 -12.27 -27.84 1.21
CA TYR A 290 -11.57 -28.89 1.95
C TYR A 290 -11.37 -30.13 1.07
N ALA A 291 -10.23 -30.81 1.24
CA ALA A 291 -10.00 -32.09 0.59
C ALA A 291 -11.17 -33.06 0.87
N ASP A 292 -11.54 -33.83 -0.14
CA ASP A 292 -12.66 -34.79 -0.10
C ASP A 292 -14.05 -34.17 0.08
N HIS A 293 -14.18 -32.83 -0.04
CA HIS A 293 -15.46 -32.14 -0.02
C HIS A 293 -15.70 -31.43 -1.36
N SER A 294 -16.95 -31.52 -1.80
CA SER A 294 -17.40 -30.85 -3.03
C SER A 294 -18.85 -30.37 -2.84
N GLY A 295 -19.31 -29.47 -3.70
CA GLY A 295 -20.68 -28.99 -3.68
C GLY A 295 -20.78 -27.47 -3.69
N THR A 296 -21.95 -26.97 -3.32
CA THR A 296 -22.22 -25.52 -3.29
C THR A 296 -21.46 -24.85 -2.14
N ALA A 297 -20.70 -23.82 -2.48
CA ALA A 297 -19.97 -23.04 -1.49
C ALA A 297 -20.94 -22.29 -0.54
N GLN A 298 -20.66 -22.38 0.76
CA GLN A 298 -21.49 -21.85 1.82
C GLN A 298 -20.99 -20.48 2.27
N TRP A 299 -21.92 -19.55 2.47
CA TRP A 299 -21.68 -18.27 3.10
C TRP A 299 -22.42 -18.16 4.42
N ARG A 300 -21.78 -17.59 5.42
CA ARG A 300 -22.39 -17.18 6.68
C ARG A 300 -21.96 -15.76 6.99
N GLN A 301 -22.92 -14.86 7.09
CA GLN A 301 -22.66 -13.49 7.50
C GLN A 301 -22.09 -13.49 8.93
N PRO A 302 -20.97 -12.82 9.21
CA PRO A 302 -20.48 -12.67 10.58
C PRO A 302 -21.50 -11.90 11.43
N ALA A 303 -21.65 -12.33 12.68
CA ALA A 303 -22.62 -11.75 13.63
C ALA A 303 -22.15 -10.38 14.14
N ASP A 304 -20.83 -10.15 14.18
CA ASP A 304 -20.22 -8.92 14.65
C ASP A 304 -19.36 -8.34 13.52
N LEU A 305 -19.58 -7.07 13.20
CA LEU A 305 -18.86 -6.31 12.17
C LEU A 305 -17.93 -5.24 12.78
N VAL A 306 -17.58 -5.38 14.05
CA VAL A 306 -16.71 -4.44 14.74
C VAL A 306 -15.24 -4.80 14.48
N TRP A 307 -14.51 -3.87 13.85
CA TRP A 307 -13.07 -3.89 13.74
C TRP A 307 -12.47 -2.87 14.69
N ASN A 308 -11.55 -3.30 15.55
CA ASN A 308 -10.87 -2.42 16.49
C ASN A 308 -9.40 -2.81 16.63
N TYR A 309 -8.51 -1.93 16.19
CA TYR A 309 -7.05 -2.13 16.27
C TYR A 309 -6.53 -2.25 17.72
N GLU A 310 -7.21 -1.63 18.69
CA GLU A 310 -6.84 -1.66 20.10
C GLU A 310 -6.67 -3.09 20.64
N ARG A 311 -7.47 -4.02 20.12
CA ARG A 311 -7.44 -5.45 20.50
C ARG A 311 -6.10 -6.14 20.20
N PHE A 312 -5.34 -5.63 19.26
CA PHE A 312 -4.08 -6.22 18.80
C PHE A 312 -2.84 -5.61 19.49
N SER A 313 -3.01 -4.50 20.21
CA SER A 313 -1.94 -3.84 20.97
C SER A 313 -1.70 -4.51 22.33
N THR A 314 -0.61 -4.14 23.01
CA THR A 314 -0.45 -4.49 24.42
C THR A 314 -1.49 -3.78 25.28
N ALA A 315 -1.63 -4.20 26.55
CA ALA A 315 -2.47 -3.50 27.50
C ALA A 315 -2.07 -2.01 27.59
N GLN A 316 -3.07 -1.14 27.74
CA GLN A 316 -2.84 0.30 27.89
C GLN A 316 -1.96 0.58 29.11
N VAL A 317 -0.93 1.40 28.92
CA VAL A 317 -0.10 1.90 30.02
C VAL A 317 -0.66 3.27 30.42
N PRO A 318 -0.86 3.56 31.72
CA PRO A 318 -1.31 4.88 32.17
C PRO A 318 -0.39 5.99 31.64
N ALA A 319 -0.95 7.13 31.22
CA ALA A 319 -0.20 8.26 30.64
C ALA A 319 1.00 8.72 31.51
N ALA A 320 0.88 8.60 32.84
CA ALA A 320 1.96 8.92 33.79
C ALA A 320 3.17 7.96 33.71
N ALA A 321 2.99 6.75 33.16
CA ALA A 321 4.06 5.76 32.98
C ALA A 321 4.66 5.80 31.55
N GLU A 322 4.18 6.69 30.68
CA GLU A 322 4.68 6.83 29.28
C GLU A 322 6.05 7.52 29.20
N SER A 323 6.50 8.19 30.25
CA SER A 323 7.86 8.71 30.31
C SER A 323 8.86 7.56 30.44
N HIS A 324 9.42 7.12 29.32
CA HIS A 324 10.63 6.30 29.37
C HIS A 324 11.71 7.13 30.04
N ALA A 325 12.25 6.64 31.13
CA ALA A 325 13.42 7.25 31.78
C ALA A 325 14.52 7.38 30.69
N GLY A 326 14.83 8.62 30.30
CA GLY A 326 15.90 8.95 29.35
C GLY A 326 15.52 9.19 27.90
N SER A 327 14.24 9.05 27.45
CA SER A 327 13.85 9.42 26.08
C SER A 327 13.19 10.81 26.03
N GLU A 328 13.66 11.66 25.11
CA GLU A 328 12.99 12.93 24.84
C GLU A 328 11.55 12.71 24.33
N PRO A 329 10.61 13.60 24.69
CA PRO A 329 9.24 13.51 24.22
C PRO A 329 9.19 13.66 22.70
N ALA A 330 8.21 13.02 22.04
CA ALA A 330 7.97 13.18 20.61
C ALA A 330 7.55 14.62 20.29
N ILE A 331 8.08 15.16 19.19
CA ILE A 331 7.68 16.47 18.64
C ILE A 331 6.34 16.30 17.94
N ALA A 332 5.33 17.04 18.36
CA ALA A 332 4.01 16.97 17.73
C ALA A 332 3.95 17.78 16.43
N ILE A 333 3.40 17.18 15.39
CA ILE A 333 3.14 17.81 14.09
C ILE A 333 1.64 17.67 13.80
N PRO A 334 0.85 18.73 13.96
CA PRO A 334 -0.57 18.69 13.60
C PRO A 334 -0.73 18.78 12.08
N LEU A 335 -1.55 17.86 11.53
CA LEU A 335 -1.93 17.80 10.13
C LEU A 335 -3.46 17.85 10.03
N VAL A 336 -3.97 19.03 9.66
CA VAL A 336 -5.40 19.26 9.46
C VAL A 336 -5.76 18.88 8.04
N LEU A 337 -6.71 17.95 7.91
CA LEU A 337 -7.14 17.35 6.66
C LEU A 337 -8.52 17.90 6.29
N GLU A 338 -8.62 18.53 5.13
CA GLU A 338 -9.85 19.21 4.68
C GLU A 338 -10.01 19.08 3.16
N SER A 339 -11.26 19.01 2.69
CA SER A 339 -11.59 19.20 1.27
C SER A 339 -11.79 20.69 0.98
N LYS A 340 -11.39 21.10 -0.21
CA LYS A 340 -11.60 22.45 -0.72
C LYS A 340 -12.51 22.41 -1.95
N PHE A 341 -13.59 23.17 -1.93
CA PHE A 341 -14.57 23.23 -2.99
C PHE A 341 -14.49 24.54 -3.78
N ARG A 342 -14.66 24.46 -5.10
CA ARG A 342 -14.96 25.62 -5.94
C ARG A 342 -16.43 26.01 -5.79
N GLY A 343 -16.76 27.26 -6.04
CA GLY A 343 -18.16 27.70 -6.13
C GLY A 343 -19.00 26.75 -7.02
N HIS A 344 -20.23 26.45 -6.58
CA HIS A 344 -21.15 25.46 -7.13
C HIS A 344 -20.92 23.99 -6.73
N GLY A 345 -20.15 23.70 -5.67
CA GLY A 345 -20.07 22.36 -5.07
C GLY A 345 -19.08 21.40 -5.72
N ALA A 346 -18.37 21.79 -6.79
CA ALA A 346 -17.33 20.95 -7.36
C ALA A 346 -16.09 20.94 -6.46
N MET A 347 -15.63 19.77 -6.04
CA MET A 347 -14.40 19.60 -5.30
C MET A 347 -13.21 20.06 -6.14
N GLU A 348 -12.33 20.86 -5.55
CA GLU A 348 -11.16 21.41 -6.21
C GLU A 348 -9.87 20.70 -5.83
N ALA A 349 -9.73 20.41 -4.54
CA ALA A 349 -8.49 19.88 -4.01
C ALA A 349 -8.69 19.27 -2.61
N TRP A 350 -7.78 18.40 -2.23
CA TRP A 350 -7.55 17.99 -0.86
C TRP A 350 -6.42 18.81 -0.24
N THR A 351 -6.55 19.18 1.02
CA THR A 351 -5.58 20.04 1.69
C THR A 351 -5.04 19.43 2.97
N ILE A 352 -3.75 19.68 3.21
CA ILE A 352 -3.09 19.48 4.50
C ILE A 352 -2.72 20.87 5.02
N ASN A 353 -3.24 21.24 6.20
CA ASN A 353 -3.06 22.57 6.78
C ASN A 353 -3.46 23.70 5.82
N GLY A 354 -4.56 23.51 5.07
CA GLY A 354 -5.14 24.47 4.14
C GLY A 354 -4.43 24.60 2.79
N LYS A 355 -3.43 23.76 2.50
CA LYS A 355 -2.67 23.77 1.25
C LYS A 355 -2.71 22.40 0.57
N SER A 356 -2.71 22.38 -0.77
CA SER A 356 -2.58 21.19 -1.59
C SER A 356 -1.17 21.07 -2.14
N TYR A 357 -0.69 19.87 -2.37
CA TYR A 357 0.59 19.67 -3.05
C TYR A 357 0.55 20.30 -4.48
N PRO A 358 1.62 20.98 -4.94
CA PRO A 358 2.93 21.14 -4.27
C PRO A 358 3.05 22.28 -3.26
N ASP A 359 1.99 23.07 -3.03
CA ASP A 359 2.02 24.25 -2.16
C ASP A 359 2.04 23.90 -0.66
N THR A 360 1.91 22.61 -0.29
CA THR A 360 2.09 22.12 1.10
C THR A 360 3.47 22.45 1.65
N GLY A 361 4.45 22.62 0.75
CA GLY A 361 5.85 22.80 1.14
C GLY A 361 6.44 21.51 1.72
N SER A 362 7.51 21.64 2.50
CA SER A 362 8.12 20.52 3.20
C SER A 362 8.19 20.76 4.71
N VAL A 363 8.10 19.69 5.48
CA VAL A 363 8.25 19.72 6.95
C VAL A 363 9.63 19.18 7.31
N PRO A 364 10.47 19.96 8.03
CA PRO A 364 11.81 19.51 8.40
C PRO A 364 11.76 18.44 9.51
N LEU A 365 12.60 17.40 9.37
CA LEU A 365 12.84 16.37 10.37
C LEU A 365 14.31 16.36 10.76
N GLU A 366 14.56 16.16 12.05
CA GLU A 366 15.90 15.93 12.60
C GLU A 366 16.14 14.43 12.74
N GLN A 367 17.26 13.93 12.19
CA GLN A 367 17.60 12.51 12.24
C GLN A 367 17.67 12.00 13.68
N GLY A 368 17.06 10.84 13.95
CA GLY A 368 17.00 10.20 15.26
C GLY A 368 15.93 10.75 16.20
N ARG A 369 15.24 11.83 15.85
CA ARG A 369 14.16 12.41 16.67
C ARG A 369 12.86 11.60 16.49
N ARG A 370 12.05 11.60 17.54
CA ARG A 370 10.69 11.03 17.51
C ARG A 370 9.67 12.13 17.19
N TYR A 371 8.76 11.81 16.31
CA TYR A 371 7.67 12.69 15.89
C TYR A 371 6.32 12.04 16.14
N ARG A 372 5.34 12.85 16.57
CA ARG A 372 3.94 12.46 16.69
C ARG A 372 3.14 13.21 15.65
N LEU A 373 2.67 12.51 14.63
CA LEU A 373 1.73 13.07 13.67
C LEU A 373 0.32 13.03 14.28
N GLN A 374 -0.34 14.18 14.28
CA GLN A 374 -1.71 14.33 14.76
C GLN A 374 -2.61 14.61 13.56
N PHE A 375 -3.27 13.58 13.07
CA PHE A 375 -4.20 13.69 11.94
C PHE A 375 -5.55 14.20 12.45
N ILE A 376 -5.93 15.39 12.03
CA ILE A 376 -7.19 16.06 12.40
C ILE A 376 -8.07 16.08 11.16
N ASN A 377 -8.87 15.04 10.97
CA ASN A 377 -9.74 14.91 9.80
C ASN A 377 -11.03 15.72 9.99
N LYS A 378 -11.13 16.85 9.33
CA LYS A 378 -12.33 17.70 9.31
C LYS A 378 -13.21 17.47 8.08
N SER A 379 -12.82 16.55 7.19
CA SER A 379 -13.62 16.18 6.02
C SER A 379 -14.74 15.21 6.39
N LEU A 380 -15.59 14.90 5.42
CA LEU A 380 -16.65 13.89 5.54
C LEU A 380 -16.22 12.52 5.03
N ASP A 381 -14.97 12.39 4.57
CA ASP A 381 -14.40 11.16 4.01
C ASP A 381 -13.38 10.54 4.95
N ASP A 382 -13.26 9.21 4.88
CA ASP A 382 -12.23 8.44 5.56
C ASP A 382 -10.93 8.50 4.73
N HIS A 383 -9.76 8.62 5.38
CA HIS A 383 -8.49 8.73 4.69
C HIS A 383 -7.50 7.65 5.14
N PRO A 384 -7.13 6.69 4.29
CA PRO A 384 -5.97 5.82 4.51
C PRO A 384 -4.69 6.62 4.28
N LEU A 385 -3.99 6.96 5.34
CA LEU A 385 -2.78 7.78 5.31
C LEU A 385 -1.54 6.92 5.38
N HIS A 386 -0.63 7.11 4.44
CA HIS A 386 0.61 6.37 4.30
C HIS A 386 1.84 7.28 4.47
N LEU A 387 2.83 6.76 5.18
CA LEU A 387 4.16 7.38 5.32
C LEU A 387 5.19 6.48 4.63
N HIS A 388 5.78 6.98 3.57
CA HIS A 388 6.84 6.28 2.85
C HIS A 388 8.06 6.01 3.72
N ARG A 389 8.76 4.94 3.42
CA ARG A 389 10.11 4.65 3.93
C ARG A 389 10.22 4.51 5.45
N HIS A 390 9.10 4.60 6.17
CA HIS A 390 9.00 4.48 7.62
C HIS A 390 7.78 3.64 8.02
N SER A 391 7.84 3.08 9.22
CA SER A 391 6.66 2.61 9.93
C SER A 391 6.42 3.52 11.13
N PHE A 392 5.18 3.54 11.61
CA PHE A 392 4.78 4.30 12.79
C PHE A 392 4.05 3.42 13.80
N GLU A 393 4.13 3.79 15.06
CA GLU A 393 3.35 3.19 16.15
C GLU A 393 2.01 3.93 16.28
N LEU A 394 0.91 3.22 16.26
CA LEU A 394 -0.42 3.77 16.48
C LEU A 394 -0.62 4.13 17.95
N ARG A 395 -1.01 5.38 18.26
CA ARG A 395 -1.11 5.91 19.64
C ARG A 395 -2.56 6.17 20.08
N SER A 396 -3.37 6.71 19.18
CA SER A 396 -4.81 6.87 19.39
C SER A 396 -5.54 6.76 18.06
N LEU A 397 -6.82 6.40 18.09
CA LEU A 397 -7.61 6.20 16.89
C LEU A 397 -9.03 6.74 17.08
N GLY A 398 -9.52 7.48 16.05
CA GLY A 398 -10.92 7.81 15.91
C GLY A 398 -11.51 8.66 17.05
N ALA A 399 -10.69 9.53 17.67
CA ALA A 399 -11.20 10.49 18.65
C ALA A 399 -12.14 11.49 17.96
N PRO A 400 -13.47 11.52 18.27
CA PRO A 400 -14.37 12.47 17.64
C PRO A 400 -13.92 13.92 17.90
N LEU A 401 -13.87 14.78 16.88
CA LEU A 401 -13.39 16.16 17.00
C LEU A 401 -14.21 16.98 18.02
N ARG A 402 -15.48 16.63 18.22
CA ARG A 402 -16.35 17.30 19.19
C ARG A 402 -15.97 17.07 20.64
N THR A 403 -15.43 15.89 20.96
CA THR A 403 -15.09 15.48 22.35
C THR A 403 -13.59 15.50 22.60
N GLY A 404 -12.77 15.36 21.55
CA GLY A 404 -11.31 15.32 21.62
C GLY A 404 -10.77 14.10 22.39
N THR A 405 -11.64 13.18 22.82
CA THR A 405 -11.26 11.99 23.59
C THR A 405 -11.66 10.75 22.80
N GLY A 406 -10.69 9.97 22.40
CA GLY A 406 -10.87 8.69 21.70
C GLY A 406 -10.13 7.57 22.41
N PRO A 407 -10.34 6.32 21.97
CA PRO A 407 -9.63 5.18 22.51
C PRO A 407 -8.13 5.35 22.33
N ARG A 408 -7.39 5.16 23.42
CA ARG A 408 -5.93 5.05 23.35
C ARG A 408 -5.57 3.64 22.96
N VAL A 409 -4.71 3.51 21.96
CA VAL A 409 -4.15 2.22 21.57
C VAL A 409 -2.99 1.90 22.51
N GLY A 410 -2.87 0.65 22.96
CA GLY A 410 -1.72 0.17 23.69
C GLY A 410 -0.45 0.23 22.84
N ARG A 411 0.67 -0.24 23.39
CA ARG A 411 1.96 -0.16 22.70
C ARG A 411 2.18 -1.29 21.70
N GLY A 412 3.14 -1.03 20.79
CA GLY A 412 3.72 -2.03 19.89
C GLY A 412 2.91 -2.30 18.62
N LEU A 413 1.84 -1.55 18.36
CA LEU A 413 1.10 -1.71 17.13
C LEU A 413 1.73 -0.86 16.02
N ILE A 414 2.54 -1.52 15.20
CA ILE A 414 3.33 -0.90 14.15
C ILE A 414 2.64 -1.08 12.80
N LYS A 415 2.48 0.03 12.06
CA LYS A 415 1.84 0.09 10.74
C LYS A 415 2.60 1.06 9.83
N ASP A 416 2.28 1.05 8.54
CA ASP A 416 2.72 2.08 7.58
C ASP A 416 1.52 2.77 6.88
N VAL A 417 0.31 2.26 7.09
CA VAL A 417 -0.96 2.88 6.67
C VAL A 417 -1.90 2.96 7.86
N VAL A 418 -2.61 4.06 8.04
CA VAL A 418 -3.68 4.18 9.04
C VAL A 418 -4.92 4.83 8.45
N LEU A 419 -6.07 4.18 8.62
CA LEU A 419 -7.35 4.78 8.24
C LEU A 419 -7.79 5.79 9.30
N VAL A 420 -7.94 7.04 8.89
CA VAL A 420 -8.46 8.13 9.73
C VAL A 420 -9.91 8.39 9.35
N ASP A 421 -10.83 7.93 10.19
CA ASP A 421 -12.26 8.07 9.95
C ASP A 421 -12.67 9.56 9.88
N ALA A 422 -13.76 9.84 9.15
CA ALA A 422 -14.32 11.17 8.98
C ALA A 422 -14.63 11.85 10.33
N GLN A 423 -14.36 13.15 10.45
CA GLN A 423 -14.63 13.97 11.64
C GLN A 423 -13.97 13.46 12.93
N THR A 424 -12.79 12.83 12.80
CA THR A 424 -12.03 12.29 13.93
C THR A 424 -10.57 12.76 13.96
N GLN A 425 -9.91 12.49 15.07
CA GLN A 425 -8.48 12.66 15.24
C GLN A 425 -7.82 11.30 15.50
N THR A 426 -6.66 11.09 14.89
CA THR A 426 -5.80 9.91 15.07
C THR A 426 -4.37 10.36 15.30
N GLU A 427 -3.63 9.67 16.17
CA GLU A 427 -2.22 9.98 16.44
C GLU A 427 -1.35 8.75 16.19
N VAL A 428 -0.23 8.99 15.51
CA VAL A 428 0.83 8.00 15.29
C VAL A 428 2.19 8.57 15.68
N GLU A 429 3.12 7.71 16.08
CA GLU A 429 4.50 8.11 16.38
C GLU A 429 5.48 7.33 15.50
N PHE A 430 6.50 8.02 14.99
CA PHE A 430 7.62 7.40 14.30
C PHE A 430 8.96 8.03 14.71
N THR A 431 10.03 7.31 14.47
CA THR A 431 11.39 7.83 14.60
C THR A 431 11.91 8.19 13.21
N ALA A 432 12.47 9.39 13.07
CA ALA A 432 13.09 9.83 11.83
C ALA A 432 14.48 9.17 11.68
N ASP A 433 14.53 7.91 11.22
CA ASP A 433 15.75 7.10 11.16
C ASP A 433 16.14 6.66 9.74
N ASN A 434 15.42 7.14 8.73
CA ASN A 434 15.72 6.86 7.32
C ASN A 434 15.84 8.18 6.52
N PRO A 435 17.02 8.83 6.51
CA PRO A 435 17.22 10.18 5.98
C PRO A 435 16.91 10.29 4.47
N GLY A 436 16.53 11.51 4.08
CA GLY A 436 16.14 11.91 2.72
C GLY A 436 14.69 12.35 2.66
N ALA A 437 14.25 12.82 1.49
CA ALA A 437 12.86 13.21 1.28
C ALA A 437 11.94 12.00 1.52
N THR A 438 10.84 12.23 2.22
CA THR A 438 9.88 11.18 2.61
C THR A 438 8.47 11.69 2.31
N LEU A 439 7.77 10.99 1.43
CA LEU A 439 6.42 11.34 1.03
C LEU A 439 5.42 10.85 2.10
N PHE A 440 4.44 11.69 2.36
CA PHE A 440 3.25 11.38 3.13
C PHE A 440 2.03 11.73 2.28
N HIS A 441 1.08 10.80 2.14
CA HIS A 441 -0.10 11.03 1.31
C HIS A 441 -1.30 10.19 1.74
N CYS A 442 -2.49 10.57 1.27
CA CYS A 442 -3.66 9.70 1.29
C CYS A 442 -3.51 8.60 0.23
N HIS A 443 -3.81 7.35 0.58
CA HIS A 443 -3.67 6.23 -0.34
C HIS A 443 -4.91 5.97 -1.21
N GLN A 444 -5.91 6.84 -1.16
CA GLN A 444 -6.94 6.90 -2.19
C GLN A 444 -6.39 7.67 -3.40
N GLN A 445 -6.45 7.04 -4.58
CA GLN A 445 -5.82 7.57 -5.79
C GLN A 445 -6.35 8.96 -6.18
N ASP A 446 -7.67 9.15 -6.15
CA ASP A 446 -8.30 10.43 -6.45
C ASP A 446 -7.94 11.53 -5.45
N HIS A 447 -7.77 11.20 -4.18
CA HIS A 447 -7.32 12.14 -3.17
C HIS A 447 -5.87 12.56 -3.40
N MET A 448 -4.99 11.61 -3.70
CA MET A 448 -3.60 11.85 -4.03
C MET A 448 -3.50 12.74 -5.29
N ASP A 449 -4.24 12.42 -6.36
CA ASP A 449 -4.30 13.18 -7.61
C ASP A 449 -4.74 14.63 -7.40
N LEU A 450 -5.58 14.89 -6.41
CA LEU A 450 -6.07 16.20 -6.01
C LEU A 450 -5.20 16.88 -4.95
N GLY A 451 -3.96 16.45 -4.78
CA GLY A 451 -2.93 17.12 -4.01
C GLY A 451 -2.89 16.79 -2.52
N PHE A 452 -3.48 15.66 -2.10
CA PHE A 452 -3.43 15.23 -0.71
C PHE A 452 -2.09 14.59 -0.34
N MET A 453 -1.03 15.37 -0.46
CA MET A 453 0.36 14.95 -0.24
C MET A 453 1.17 16.02 0.49
N LEU A 454 2.20 15.58 1.20
CA LEU A 454 3.17 16.39 1.93
C LEU A 454 4.54 15.68 1.90
N VAL A 455 5.62 16.44 1.78
CA VAL A 455 6.99 15.90 1.86
C VAL A 455 7.62 16.27 3.19
N PHE A 456 8.17 15.30 3.90
CA PHE A 456 9.09 15.52 5.00
C PHE A 456 10.52 15.53 4.47
N ASN A 457 11.33 16.48 4.93
CA ASN A 457 12.74 16.58 4.56
C ASN A 457 13.61 16.53 5.79
N TYR A 458 14.64 15.71 5.75
CA TYR A 458 15.64 15.67 6.80
C TYR A 458 16.58 16.87 6.68
N ALA A 459 16.74 17.60 7.80
CA ALA A 459 17.60 18.77 7.92
C ALA A 459 19.08 18.36 8.17
#